data_b040aaae5193d008aba9a4f461c8831c
#
_entry.id   b040aaae5193d008aba9a4f461c8831c
#
_cell.length_a   1.000
_cell.length_b   1.000
_cell.length_c   1.000
_cell.angle_alpha   90.00
_cell.angle_beta   90.00
_cell.angle_gamma   90.00
#
_symmetry.space_group_name_H-M   'P 1'
#
loop_
_entity.id
_entity.type
_entity.pdbx_description
1 polymer ?
#
loop_
_entity_poly.entity_id
_entity_poly.type
_entity_poly.pdbx_seq_one_letter_code
_entity_poly.pdbx_strand_id
1 'polypeptide(L)'
;MSHISYIQYKTIKEMEDYKQTLYNDELLNILPDGVIIFDTNGEVIQLNQQAFVELHVHPSVNDMLPFPTNRLFKLLNKKEDILSTILEKIRQGENTYSLPEHTFMQEQVDYTQFPIRGEFATIRDRTNLNKILFFFRNITVELTQEYILNTALQRTRIYPWYYDISRSEFTLDDRYFEHLGIPAGEN
;
A
#
# COMPACT_ATOMS: atom_id res chain seq x y z
N MET A 1 11.68 -38.33 -29.01
CA MET A 1 11.59 -38.26 -27.54
C MET A 1 10.58 -39.28 -27.06
N SER A 2 10.95 -40.15 -26.13
CA SER A 2 10.05 -41.18 -25.64
C SER A 2 8.95 -40.53 -24.76
N HIS A 3 7.76 -41.15 -24.76
CA HIS A 3 6.61 -40.66 -23.97
C HIS A 3 6.95 -40.51 -22.46
N ILE A 4 7.86 -41.36 -21.98
CA ILE A 4 8.36 -41.35 -20.59
C ILE A 4 9.20 -40.09 -20.30
N SER A 5 10.04 -39.65 -21.24
CA SER A 5 10.88 -38.46 -21.07
C SER A 5 10.05 -37.17 -21.06
N TYR A 6 8.94 -37.13 -21.79
CA TYR A 6 8.02 -35.98 -21.79
C TYR A 6 7.25 -35.85 -20.48
N ILE A 7 6.76 -36.96 -19.91
CA ILE A 7 6.05 -36.98 -18.62
C ILE A 7 6.99 -36.56 -17.51
N GLN A 8 8.22 -37.07 -17.44
CA GLN A 8 9.21 -36.68 -16.44
C GLN A 8 9.55 -35.19 -16.53
N TYR A 9 9.76 -34.66 -17.75
CA TYR A 9 10.01 -33.23 -17.92
C TYR A 9 8.85 -32.36 -17.46
N LYS A 10 7.60 -32.75 -17.78
CA LYS A 10 6.40 -32.03 -17.36
C LYS A 10 6.28 -32.00 -15.84
N THR A 11 6.50 -33.16 -15.17
CA THR A 11 6.44 -33.25 -13.70
C THR A 11 7.50 -32.42 -13.01
N ILE A 12 8.75 -32.41 -13.54
CA ILE A 12 9.84 -31.58 -13.00
C ILE A 12 9.49 -30.09 -13.13
N LYS A 13 8.99 -29.67 -14.29
CA LYS A 13 8.59 -28.29 -14.52
C LYS A 13 7.46 -27.84 -13.61
N GLU A 14 6.45 -28.68 -13.43
CA GLU A 14 5.32 -28.42 -12.49
C GLU A 14 5.82 -28.31 -11.05
N MET A 15 6.80 -29.11 -10.62
CA MET A 15 7.41 -29.01 -9.29
C MET A 15 8.27 -27.75 -9.13
N GLU A 16 8.98 -27.32 -10.17
CA GLU A 16 9.76 -26.06 -10.14
C GLU A 16 8.83 -24.85 -10.08
N ASP A 17 7.77 -24.83 -10.86
CA ASP A 17 6.77 -23.78 -10.85
C ASP A 17 6.06 -23.71 -9.49
N TYR A 18 5.73 -24.87 -8.89
CA TYR A 18 5.15 -24.94 -7.55
C TYR A 18 6.09 -24.40 -6.47
N LYS A 19 7.37 -24.81 -6.47
CA LYS A 19 8.39 -24.27 -5.54
C LYS A 19 8.59 -22.77 -5.70
N GLN A 20 8.59 -22.26 -6.92
CA GLN A 20 8.73 -20.84 -7.19
C GLN A 20 7.52 -20.05 -6.68
N THR A 21 6.31 -20.59 -6.82
CA THR A 21 5.09 -19.98 -6.30
C THR A 21 5.13 -19.93 -4.78
N LEU A 22 5.43 -21.05 -4.10
CA LEU A 22 5.57 -21.09 -2.64
C LEU A 22 6.61 -20.07 -2.14
N TYR A 23 7.77 -19.99 -2.78
CA TYR A 23 8.82 -19.04 -2.39
C TYR A 23 8.35 -17.59 -2.54
N ASN A 24 7.62 -17.27 -3.61
CA ASN A 24 7.05 -15.94 -3.80
C ASN A 24 5.99 -15.61 -2.74
N ASP A 25 5.14 -16.58 -2.37
CA ASP A 25 4.13 -16.41 -1.34
C ASP A 25 4.76 -16.18 0.04
N GLU A 26 5.81 -16.94 0.38
CA GLU A 26 6.55 -16.74 1.62
C GLU A 26 7.20 -15.35 1.68
N LEU A 27 7.82 -14.89 0.59
CA LEU A 27 8.41 -13.56 0.52
C LEU A 27 7.37 -12.44 0.68
N LEU A 28 6.20 -12.57 0.05
CA LEU A 28 5.14 -11.59 0.20
C LEU A 28 4.60 -11.54 1.63
N ASN A 29 4.55 -12.69 2.31
CA ASN A 29 4.01 -12.79 3.66
C ASN A 29 4.96 -12.26 4.76
N ILE A 30 6.25 -12.07 4.49
CA ILE A 30 7.18 -11.42 5.43
C ILE A 30 7.14 -9.89 5.32
N LEU A 31 6.50 -9.33 4.30
CA LEU A 31 6.38 -7.87 4.16
C LEU A 31 5.46 -7.30 5.24
N PRO A 32 5.85 -6.19 5.89
CA PRO A 32 5.03 -5.54 6.91
C PRO A 32 3.85 -4.76 6.32
N ASP A 33 3.89 -4.51 5.03
CA ASP A 33 2.84 -3.80 4.29
C ASP A 33 1.83 -4.79 3.70
N GLY A 34 0.58 -4.36 3.58
CA GLY A 34 -0.43 -5.11 2.84
C GLY A 34 -0.07 -5.14 1.35
N VAL A 35 -0.15 -6.32 0.74
CA VAL A 35 0.08 -6.51 -0.69
C VAL A 35 -1.13 -7.18 -1.31
N ILE A 36 -1.65 -6.57 -2.36
CA ILE A 36 -2.74 -7.11 -3.17
C ILE A 36 -2.25 -7.19 -4.61
N ILE A 37 -2.47 -8.33 -5.25
CA ILE A 37 -2.14 -8.53 -6.67
C ILE A 37 -3.42 -8.63 -7.46
N PHE A 38 -3.48 -7.86 -8.54
CA PHE A 38 -4.59 -7.89 -9.50
C PHE A 38 -4.14 -8.45 -10.84
N ASP A 39 -5.08 -9.01 -11.55
CA ASP A 39 -4.94 -9.29 -12.97
C ASP A 39 -5.12 -8.01 -13.83
N THR A 40 -5.02 -8.15 -15.13
CA THR A 40 -5.21 -7.05 -16.09
C THR A 40 -6.64 -6.49 -16.13
N ASN A 41 -7.63 -7.26 -15.67
CA ASN A 41 -9.03 -6.82 -15.56
C ASN A 41 -9.30 -6.03 -14.28
N GLY A 42 -8.36 -6.07 -13.32
CA GLY A 42 -8.51 -5.45 -12.00
C GLY A 42 -9.21 -6.37 -11.01
N GLU A 43 -9.26 -7.67 -11.27
CA GLU A 43 -9.70 -8.66 -10.31
C GLU A 43 -8.56 -9.03 -9.37
N VAL A 44 -8.87 -9.22 -8.09
CA VAL A 44 -7.90 -9.66 -7.09
C VAL A 44 -7.57 -11.12 -7.32
N ILE A 45 -6.28 -11.42 -7.46
CA ILE A 45 -5.78 -12.78 -7.66
C ILE A 45 -4.91 -13.29 -6.52
N GLN A 46 -4.45 -12.40 -5.64
CA GLN A 46 -3.64 -12.78 -4.47
C GLN A 46 -3.64 -11.65 -3.42
N LEU A 47 -3.59 -12.04 -2.14
CA LEU A 47 -3.34 -11.16 -1.00
C LEU A 47 -2.24 -11.77 -0.13
N ASN A 48 -1.41 -10.92 0.50
CA ASN A 48 -0.48 -11.40 1.52
C ASN A 48 -1.15 -11.42 2.91
N GLN A 49 -0.46 -12.00 3.90
CA GLN A 49 -0.95 -12.12 5.26
C GLN A 49 -1.34 -10.78 5.88
N GLN A 50 -0.56 -9.71 5.64
CA GLN A 50 -0.84 -8.39 6.17
C GLN A 50 -2.11 -7.79 5.56
N ALA A 51 -2.34 -7.98 4.26
CA ALA A 51 -3.58 -7.51 3.62
C ALA A 51 -4.83 -8.20 4.19
N PHE A 52 -4.77 -9.49 4.55
CA PHE A 52 -5.88 -10.17 5.23
C PHE A 52 -6.18 -9.53 6.59
N VAL A 53 -5.14 -9.21 7.37
CA VAL A 53 -5.29 -8.59 8.69
C VAL A 53 -5.94 -7.21 8.56
N GLU A 54 -5.42 -6.36 7.69
CA GLU A 54 -5.90 -4.99 7.52
C GLU A 54 -7.34 -4.91 6.96
N LEU A 55 -7.69 -5.86 6.08
CA LEU A 55 -9.03 -5.92 5.48
C LEU A 55 -10.03 -6.74 6.28
N HIS A 56 -9.63 -7.27 7.44
CA HIS A 56 -10.46 -8.13 8.29
C HIS A 56 -11.10 -9.32 7.55
N VAL A 57 -10.43 -9.84 6.51
CA VAL A 57 -10.92 -10.98 5.75
C VAL A 57 -10.24 -12.26 6.17
N HIS A 58 -11.00 -13.35 6.13
CA HIS A 58 -10.45 -14.67 6.49
C HIS A 58 -9.55 -15.20 5.35
N PRO A 59 -8.40 -15.83 5.66
CA PRO A 59 -7.48 -16.38 4.64
C PRO A 59 -8.11 -17.35 3.63
N SER A 60 -9.24 -18.01 3.97
CA SER A 60 -9.99 -18.85 3.03
C SER A 60 -10.54 -18.09 1.81
N VAL A 61 -10.49 -16.75 1.81
CA VAL A 61 -10.81 -15.94 0.64
C VAL A 61 -9.85 -16.25 -0.52
N ASN A 62 -8.62 -16.68 -0.24
CA ASN A 62 -7.69 -17.12 -1.30
C ASN A 62 -8.22 -18.29 -2.12
N ASP A 63 -9.03 -19.18 -1.52
CA ASP A 63 -9.61 -20.32 -2.22
C ASP A 63 -10.72 -19.91 -3.20
N MET A 64 -11.18 -18.64 -3.09
CA MET A 64 -12.25 -18.08 -3.91
C MET A 64 -11.74 -17.16 -5.01
N LEU A 65 -10.43 -16.89 -5.05
CA LEU A 65 -9.82 -16.01 -6.06
C LEU A 65 -9.84 -16.64 -7.46
N PRO A 66 -9.95 -15.87 -8.54
CA PRO A 66 -10.06 -14.40 -8.57
C PRO A 66 -11.49 -13.89 -8.32
N PHE A 67 -11.62 -12.68 -7.77
CA PHE A 67 -12.92 -12.01 -7.67
C PHE A 67 -12.82 -10.47 -7.70
N PRO A 68 -13.96 -9.79 -7.98
CA PRO A 68 -14.01 -8.35 -8.11
C PRO A 68 -13.56 -7.61 -6.85
N THR A 69 -12.67 -6.63 -7.01
CA THR A 69 -12.08 -5.84 -5.93
C THR A 69 -13.11 -5.16 -5.04
N ASN A 70 -14.21 -4.67 -5.60
CA ASN A 70 -15.27 -3.99 -4.86
C ASN A 70 -15.97 -4.86 -3.81
N ARG A 71 -15.70 -6.16 -3.78
CA ARG A 71 -16.14 -7.07 -2.72
C ARG A 71 -15.19 -7.09 -1.51
N LEU A 72 -13.98 -6.59 -1.67
CA LEU A 72 -12.98 -6.53 -0.60
C LEU A 72 -12.89 -5.13 0.01
N PHE A 73 -12.68 -4.13 -0.83
CA PHE A 73 -12.45 -2.77 -0.38
C PHE A 73 -12.79 -1.74 -1.46
N LYS A 74 -12.81 -0.47 -1.03
CA LYS A 74 -12.79 0.71 -1.91
C LYS A 74 -11.63 1.61 -1.52
N LEU A 75 -11.12 2.37 -2.46
CA LEU A 75 -10.15 3.43 -2.21
C LEU A 75 -10.84 4.79 -2.31
N LEU A 76 -10.97 5.48 -1.20
CA LEU A 76 -11.68 6.74 -1.12
C LEU A 76 -10.69 7.92 -1.01
N ASN A 77 -10.78 8.85 -1.94
CA ASN A 77 -10.15 10.16 -1.81
C ASN A 77 -11.21 11.23 -2.00
N LYS A 78 -11.30 12.20 -1.07
CA LYS A 78 -12.37 13.22 -1.05
C LYS A 78 -13.79 12.62 -1.17
N LYS A 79 -14.02 11.43 -0.59
CA LYS A 79 -15.25 10.64 -0.62
C LYS A 79 -15.59 9.97 -1.97
N GLU A 80 -14.73 10.05 -2.95
CA GLU A 80 -14.88 9.38 -4.25
C GLU A 80 -14.03 8.10 -4.29
N ASP A 81 -14.57 7.05 -4.91
CA ASP A 81 -13.82 5.82 -5.15
C ASP A 81 -12.88 6.03 -6.35
N ILE A 82 -11.60 6.03 -6.08
CA ILE A 82 -10.55 6.31 -7.07
C ILE A 82 -9.93 5.06 -7.70
N LEU A 83 -10.28 3.86 -7.24
CA LEU A 83 -9.62 2.63 -7.68
C LEU A 83 -9.75 2.39 -9.18
N SER A 84 -10.96 2.56 -9.73
CA SER A 84 -11.20 2.38 -11.17
C SER A 84 -10.35 3.34 -12.02
N THR A 85 -10.23 4.59 -11.57
CA THR A 85 -9.41 5.61 -12.24
C THR A 85 -7.92 5.24 -12.22
N ILE A 86 -7.42 4.70 -11.10
CA ILE A 86 -6.03 4.25 -10.98
C ILE A 86 -5.75 3.08 -11.92
N LEU A 87 -6.63 2.07 -11.90
CA LEU A 87 -6.47 0.90 -12.76
C LEU A 87 -6.51 1.27 -14.25
N GLU A 88 -7.32 2.26 -14.63
CA GLU A 88 -7.36 2.75 -16.01
C GLU A 88 -6.05 3.43 -16.42
N LYS A 89 -5.48 4.29 -15.58
CA LYS A 89 -4.17 4.92 -15.83
C LYS A 89 -3.06 3.91 -16.02
N ILE A 90 -3.04 2.87 -15.17
CA ILE A 90 -2.07 1.78 -15.28
C ILE A 90 -2.24 1.02 -16.61
N ARG A 91 -3.48 0.77 -17.04
CA ARG A 91 -3.76 0.14 -18.35
C ARG A 91 -3.30 1.02 -19.52
N GLN A 92 -3.34 2.34 -19.37
CA GLN A 92 -2.83 3.30 -20.36
C GLN A 92 -1.31 3.40 -20.41
N GLY A 93 -0.60 2.67 -19.53
CA GLY A 93 0.85 2.51 -19.58
C GLY A 93 1.62 3.18 -18.44
N GLU A 94 0.94 3.71 -17.42
CA GLU A 94 1.64 4.11 -16.19
C GLU A 94 2.18 2.85 -15.49
N ASN A 95 3.49 2.82 -15.24
CA ASN A 95 4.12 1.67 -14.58
C ASN A 95 3.95 1.69 -13.06
N THR A 96 3.83 2.87 -12.48
CA THR A 96 3.63 3.07 -11.04
C THR A 96 2.64 4.21 -10.81
N TYR A 97 1.91 4.13 -9.70
CA TYR A 97 0.98 5.17 -9.28
C TYR A 97 0.94 5.26 -7.75
N SER A 98 1.47 6.36 -7.20
CA SER A 98 1.38 6.62 -5.76
C SER A 98 0.02 7.19 -5.40
N LEU A 99 -0.58 6.72 -4.30
CA LEU A 99 -1.86 7.22 -3.84
C LEU A 99 -1.77 8.69 -3.44
N PRO A 100 -2.80 9.49 -3.74
CA PRO A 100 -2.91 10.85 -3.24
C PRO A 100 -2.92 10.88 -1.71
N GLU A 101 -2.47 12.00 -1.13
CA GLU A 101 -2.64 12.27 0.30
C GLU A 101 -4.12 12.19 0.70
N HIS A 102 -4.37 11.82 1.96
CA HIS A 102 -5.72 11.65 2.50
C HIS A 102 -6.55 10.59 1.76
N THR A 103 -5.90 9.53 1.27
CA THR A 103 -6.60 8.35 0.77
C THR A 103 -6.96 7.42 1.93
N PHE A 104 -8.19 6.95 1.92
CA PHE A 104 -8.73 5.99 2.88
C PHE A 104 -9.04 4.68 2.18
N MET A 105 -8.76 3.57 2.83
CA MET A 105 -9.30 2.28 2.47
C MET A 105 -10.57 2.04 3.27
N GLN A 106 -11.65 1.66 2.58
CA GLN A 106 -12.90 1.21 3.20
C GLN A 106 -13.04 -0.28 2.92
N GLU A 107 -12.97 -1.09 3.94
CA GLU A 107 -13.22 -2.52 3.82
C GLU A 107 -14.71 -2.82 3.68
N GLN A 108 -15.06 -3.95 3.07
CA GLN A 108 -16.46 -4.25 2.73
C GLN A 108 -17.18 -5.15 3.75
N VAL A 109 -16.48 -5.64 4.77
CA VAL A 109 -17.08 -6.47 5.82
C VAL A 109 -17.88 -5.60 6.80
N ASP A 110 -17.21 -4.66 7.46
CA ASP A 110 -17.79 -3.78 8.48
C ASP A 110 -17.88 -2.31 8.03
N TYR A 111 -17.48 -2.02 6.79
CA TYR A 111 -17.40 -0.67 6.23
C TYR A 111 -16.47 0.26 7.01
N THR A 112 -15.55 -0.30 7.75
CA THR A 112 -14.54 0.46 8.50
C THR A 112 -13.62 1.19 7.51
N GLN A 113 -13.30 2.45 7.83
CA GLN A 113 -12.39 3.26 7.03
C GLN A 113 -11.14 3.55 7.83
N PHE A 114 -9.99 3.41 7.18
CA PHE A 114 -8.70 3.78 7.77
C PHE A 114 -7.81 4.47 6.74
N PRO A 115 -7.00 5.44 7.18
CA PRO A 115 -6.09 6.15 6.29
C PRO A 115 -4.97 5.23 5.85
N ILE A 116 -4.60 5.31 4.58
CA ILE A 116 -3.51 4.53 4.02
C ILE A 116 -2.51 5.40 3.25
N ARG A 117 -1.28 4.90 3.19
CA ARG A 117 -0.29 5.27 2.19
C ARG A 117 -0.04 4.07 1.31
N GLY A 118 0.09 4.26 0.02
CA GLY A 118 0.29 3.11 -0.87
C GLY A 118 0.68 3.49 -2.29
N GLU A 119 1.08 2.46 -3.02
CA GLU A 119 1.53 2.59 -4.39
C GLU A 119 1.12 1.37 -5.21
N PHE A 120 0.71 1.62 -6.43
CA PHE A 120 0.49 0.60 -7.45
C PHE A 120 1.73 0.48 -8.34
N ALA A 121 2.09 -0.74 -8.71
CA ALA A 121 3.17 -1.03 -9.65
C ALA A 121 2.76 -2.14 -10.61
N THR A 122 3.23 -2.07 -11.86
CA THR A 122 3.03 -3.15 -12.82
C THR A 122 4.23 -4.09 -12.82
N ILE A 123 3.96 -5.38 -12.85
CA ILE A 123 4.98 -6.40 -13.07
C ILE A 123 4.61 -7.28 -14.27
N ARG A 124 5.62 -7.76 -14.96
CA ARG A 124 5.47 -8.80 -15.98
C ARG A 124 5.85 -10.13 -15.36
N ASP A 125 4.94 -11.08 -15.39
CA ASP A 125 5.28 -12.43 -15.02
C ASP A 125 5.99 -13.18 -16.16
N ARG A 126 6.39 -14.43 -15.91
CA ARG A 126 7.08 -15.27 -16.90
C ARG A 126 6.23 -15.59 -18.12
N THR A 127 4.92 -15.44 -18.04
CA THR A 127 3.97 -15.67 -19.13
C THR A 127 3.76 -14.41 -19.97
N ASN A 128 4.47 -13.32 -19.69
CA ASN A 128 4.29 -11.98 -20.28
C ASN A 128 2.92 -11.32 -19.94
N LEU A 129 2.17 -11.89 -19.01
CA LEU A 129 0.96 -11.26 -18.49
C LEU A 129 1.37 -10.17 -17.49
N ASN A 130 0.88 -8.96 -17.72
CA ASN A 130 1.06 -7.90 -16.76
C ASN A 130 0.18 -8.18 -15.55
N LYS A 131 0.76 -8.06 -14.35
CA LYS A 131 0.03 -8.04 -13.09
C LYS A 131 0.19 -6.66 -12.46
N ILE A 132 -0.77 -6.27 -11.67
CA ILE A 132 -0.74 -5.01 -10.94
C ILE A 132 -0.58 -5.35 -9.47
N LEU A 133 0.49 -4.84 -8.85
CA LEU A 133 0.71 -4.92 -7.42
C LEU A 133 0.22 -3.64 -6.77
N PHE A 134 -0.45 -3.78 -5.65
CA PHE A 134 -0.79 -2.69 -4.78
C PHE A 134 -0.16 -2.94 -3.41
N PHE A 135 0.76 -2.08 -3.01
CA PHE A 135 1.35 -2.03 -1.69
C PHE A 135 0.64 -0.96 -0.88
N PHE A 136 0.25 -1.27 0.34
CA PHE A 136 -0.37 -0.28 1.20
C PHE A 136 0.00 -0.48 2.67
N ARG A 137 0.02 0.61 3.40
CA ARG A 137 0.22 0.64 4.85
C ARG A 137 -0.90 1.43 5.50
N ASN A 138 -1.48 0.88 6.54
CA ASN A 138 -2.36 1.59 7.44
C ASN A 138 -1.53 2.58 8.28
N ILE A 139 -1.84 3.86 8.18
CA ILE A 139 -1.11 4.93 8.86
C ILE A 139 -1.90 5.56 10.02
N THR A 140 -2.90 4.84 10.54
CA THR A 140 -3.75 5.33 11.65
C THR A 140 -2.92 5.63 12.89
N VAL A 141 -1.96 4.78 13.23
CA VAL A 141 -1.11 4.94 14.42
C VAL A 141 -0.21 6.16 14.26
N GLU A 142 0.45 6.30 13.11
CA GLU A 142 1.32 7.43 12.80
C GLU A 142 0.56 8.75 12.89
N LEU A 143 -0.60 8.86 12.25
CA LEU A 143 -1.42 10.08 12.30
C LEU A 143 -1.94 10.38 13.70
N THR A 144 -2.30 9.36 14.48
CA THR A 144 -2.75 9.52 15.85
C THR A 144 -1.61 10.05 16.74
N GLN A 145 -0.40 9.50 16.60
CA GLN A 145 0.78 9.94 17.33
C GLN A 145 1.14 11.39 16.98
N GLU A 146 1.12 11.72 15.69
CA GLU A 146 1.35 13.08 15.21
C GLU A 146 0.33 14.06 15.77
N TYR A 147 -0.95 13.70 15.77
CA TYR A 147 -2.01 14.52 16.35
C TYR A 147 -1.82 14.74 17.86
N ILE A 148 -1.50 13.67 18.61
CA ILE A 148 -1.25 13.75 20.05
C ILE A 148 -0.05 14.65 20.33
N LEU A 149 1.05 14.46 19.61
CA LEU A 149 2.25 15.27 19.76
C LEU A 149 1.97 16.75 19.49
N ASN A 150 1.34 17.06 18.36
CA ASN A 150 1.01 18.43 17.99
C ASN A 150 0.08 19.09 19.01
N THR A 151 -0.91 18.35 19.52
CA THR A 151 -1.81 18.82 20.57
C THR A 151 -1.06 19.10 21.87
N ALA A 152 -0.15 18.23 22.29
CA ALA A 152 0.67 18.41 23.47
C ALA A 152 1.59 19.64 23.34
N LEU A 153 2.26 19.79 22.20
CA LEU A 153 3.13 20.94 21.93
C LEU A 153 2.35 22.27 21.95
N GLN A 154 1.13 22.28 21.38
CA GLN A 154 0.28 23.48 21.42
C GLN A 154 -0.14 23.86 22.84
N ARG A 155 -0.52 22.88 23.67
CA ARG A 155 -0.99 23.13 25.04
C ARG A 155 0.11 23.52 26.03
N THR A 156 1.31 23.00 25.83
CA THR A 156 2.45 23.20 26.75
C THR A 156 3.32 24.38 26.38
N ARG A 157 3.04 25.08 25.27
CA ARG A 157 3.88 26.16 24.72
C ARG A 157 5.34 25.72 24.52
N ILE A 158 5.54 24.48 24.14
CA ILE A 158 6.85 23.94 23.74
C ILE A 158 7.00 24.14 22.23
N TYR A 159 8.09 24.75 21.82
CA TYR A 159 8.38 25.05 20.43
C TYR A 159 9.59 24.21 20.00
N PRO A 160 9.40 23.15 19.21
CA PRO A 160 10.51 22.37 18.71
C PRO A 160 11.40 23.20 17.78
N TRP A 161 12.65 22.88 17.81
CA TRP A 161 13.63 23.46 16.90
C TRP A 161 14.60 22.38 16.41
N TYR A 162 15.19 22.58 15.26
CA TYR A 162 16.26 21.74 14.78
C TYR A 162 17.35 22.57 14.08
N TYR A 163 18.54 22.03 14.04
CA TYR A 163 19.69 22.63 13.37
C TYR A 163 20.20 21.68 12.30
N ASP A 164 20.17 22.10 11.05
CA ASP A 164 20.76 21.38 9.92
C ASP A 164 22.26 21.67 9.86
N ILE A 165 23.08 20.70 10.26
CA ILE A 165 24.53 20.83 10.29
C ILE A 165 25.11 21.02 8.89
N SER A 166 24.53 20.40 7.87
CA SER A 166 25.04 20.45 6.50
C SER A 166 24.84 21.80 5.85
N ARG A 167 23.73 22.48 6.16
CA ARG A 167 23.37 23.81 5.67
C ARG A 167 23.71 24.94 6.63
N SER A 168 24.08 24.59 7.87
CA SER A 168 24.26 25.57 8.95
C SER A 168 23.00 26.43 9.18
N GLU A 169 21.84 25.83 9.00
CA GLU A 169 20.54 26.49 9.13
C GLU A 169 19.84 26.07 10.41
N PHE A 170 19.17 27.02 11.02
CA PHE A 170 18.40 26.83 12.25
C PHE A 170 16.92 27.05 11.95
N THR A 171 16.09 26.06 12.21
CA THR A 171 14.65 26.15 12.01
C THR A 171 13.94 26.15 13.35
N LEU A 172 13.08 27.14 13.56
CA LEU A 172 12.19 27.28 14.69
C LEU A 172 10.73 27.05 14.27
N ASP A 173 9.92 26.55 15.18
CA ASP A 173 8.49 26.44 14.96
C ASP A 173 7.85 27.83 14.83
N ASP A 174 7.02 28.05 13.81
CA ASP A 174 6.39 29.34 13.50
C ASP A 174 5.57 29.89 14.68
N ARG A 175 4.97 29.02 15.49
CA ARG A 175 4.23 29.35 16.71
C ARG A 175 5.08 30.08 17.77
N TYR A 176 6.40 29.89 17.75
CA TYR A 176 7.31 30.63 18.62
C TYR A 176 7.30 32.13 18.29
N PHE A 177 7.33 32.45 17.02
CA PHE A 177 7.28 33.85 16.55
C PHE A 177 5.90 34.48 16.81
N GLU A 178 4.83 33.74 16.55
CA GLU A 178 3.46 34.18 16.88
C GLU A 178 3.30 34.48 18.36
N HIS A 179 3.85 33.62 19.23
CA HIS A 179 3.79 33.83 20.68
C HIS A 179 4.53 35.07 21.13
N LEU A 180 5.61 35.43 20.48
CA LEU A 180 6.38 36.65 20.77
C LEU A 180 5.80 37.89 20.09
N GLY A 181 4.76 37.76 19.26
CA GLY A 181 4.20 38.87 18.48
C GLY A 181 5.13 39.36 17.40
N ILE A 182 6.07 38.52 16.96
CA ILE A 182 7.02 38.79 15.88
C ILE A 182 6.42 38.23 14.60
N PRO A 183 6.22 39.00 13.53
CA PRO A 183 5.78 38.45 12.26
C PRO A 183 6.82 37.43 11.79
N ALA A 184 6.36 36.21 11.37
CA ALA A 184 7.23 35.21 10.79
C ALA A 184 7.98 35.86 9.60
N GLY A 185 9.31 35.95 9.70
CA GLY A 185 10.12 36.59 8.69
C GLY A 185 10.13 35.71 7.44
N GLU A 186 10.06 36.37 6.28
CA GLU A 186 10.47 35.76 5.03
C GLU A 186 11.98 35.43 5.14
N ASN A 187 12.31 34.15 5.32
CA ASN A 187 13.67 33.64 5.21
C ASN A 187 13.82 32.82 3.95
#